data_bd5d733ca160c46c02a130deb8bc2fe2
#
_entry.id   bd5d733ca160c46c02a130deb8bc2fe2
#
_cell.length_a   1.000
_cell.length_b   1.000
_cell.length_c   1.000
_cell.angle_alpha   90.00
_cell.angle_beta   90.00
_cell.angle_gamma   90.00
#
_symmetry.space_group_name_H-M   'P 1'
#
loop_
_entity.id
_entity.type
_entity.pdbx_description
1 polymer ?
#
loop_
_entity_poly.entity_id
_entity_poly.type
_entity_poly.pdbx_seq_one_letter_code
_entity_poly.pdbx_strand_id
1 'polypeptide(L)'
;MNYIDLLKTSAKKTNNCACMGLDPILEAIPNKTGMVKDNLVSFFKELFDKMKEKNLVPAAFKPNIGYYSALDKPREKDFSGSESLAEILSLIEKYFPGIPVILDSKRGDIARSSLNYAIEAFDCWKADAVTVSPYMGSDSILPFISEKYLDKGAYILNRTSNPGARDFQNLKTDSDNKNNPELYIEVAKKIAFYAKEFPGTGAVVGATGMEELKIISGIYAQAGNVPMLIPGVGSQGGDAKTVMEVLKNSGCGLALIRINSSSALTHPWKKAPVPENYLELCINNIEKLLNDTAINSISF
;
A
#
# COMPACT_ATOMS: atom_id res chain seq x y z
N MET A 1 -15.29 -12.28 -5.85
CA MET A 1 -14.20 -12.73 -4.94
C MET A 1 -14.01 -11.62 -3.93
N ASN A 2 -14.05 -11.92 -2.64
CA ASN A 2 -13.81 -10.89 -1.63
C ASN A 2 -12.32 -10.54 -1.54
N TYR A 3 -11.99 -9.43 -0.87
CA TYR A 3 -10.62 -8.91 -0.81
C TYR A 3 -9.63 -9.87 -0.12
N ILE A 4 -10.06 -10.58 0.92
CA ILE A 4 -9.23 -11.58 1.63
C ILE A 4 -8.83 -12.72 0.70
N ASP A 5 -9.78 -13.23 -0.09
CA ASP A 5 -9.50 -14.29 -1.06
C ASP A 5 -8.59 -13.79 -2.18
N LEU A 6 -8.76 -12.54 -2.62
CA LEU A 6 -7.89 -11.90 -3.60
C LEU A 6 -6.44 -11.77 -3.08
N LEU A 7 -6.26 -11.34 -1.81
CA LEU A 7 -4.94 -11.30 -1.17
C LEU A 7 -4.28 -12.68 -1.13
N LYS A 8 -5.00 -13.69 -0.67
CA LYS A 8 -4.47 -15.08 -0.58
C LYS A 8 -4.11 -15.62 -1.96
N THR A 9 -5.00 -15.44 -2.94
CA THR A 9 -4.80 -15.92 -4.31
C THR A 9 -3.60 -15.26 -4.96
N SER A 10 -3.44 -13.93 -4.84
CA SER A 10 -2.30 -13.23 -5.40
C SER A 10 -0.98 -13.65 -4.73
N ALA A 11 -0.94 -13.76 -3.41
CA ALA A 11 0.25 -14.20 -2.68
C ALA A 11 0.66 -15.62 -3.06
N LYS A 12 -0.31 -16.53 -3.20
CA LYS A 12 -0.07 -17.91 -3.68
C LYS A 12 0.46 -17.93 -5.10
N LYS A 13 -0.16 -17.16 -6.01
CA LYS A 13 0.21 -17.08 -7.43
C LYS A 13 1.62 -16.54 -7.62
N THR A 14 2.02 -15.54 -6.83
CA THR A 14 3.30 -14.84 -6.96
C THR A 14 4.40 -15.37 -6.04
N ASN A 15 4.05 -16.20 -5.06
CA ASN A 15 4.93 -16.71 -4.01
C ASN A 15 5.67 -15.62 -3.22
N ASN A 16 5.05 -14.45 -3.07
CA ASN A 16 5.60 -13.34 -2.29
C ASN A 16 4.50 -12.49 -1.65
N CYS A 17 4.88 -11.55 -0.78
CA CYS A 17 3.98 -10.52 -0.23
C CYS A 17 4.45 -9.09 -0.58
N ALA A 18 5.22 -8.94 -1.66
CA ALA A 18 5.65 -7.64 -2.15
C ALA A 18 4.47 -6.79 -2.63
N CYS A 19 4.53 -5.50 -2.30
CA CYS A 19 3.65 -4.48 -2.85
C CYS A 19 4.48 -3.43 -3.57
N MET A 20 4.27 -3.28 -4.88
CA MET A 20 5.00 -2.30 -5.67
C MET A 20 4.28 -0.95 -5.66
N GLY A 21 4.90 0.06 -5.05
CA GLY A 21 4.41 1.43 -5.08
C GLY A 21 4.67 2.09 -6.44
N LEU A 22 3.70 2.87 -6.91
CA LEU A 22 3.75 3.59 -8.17
C LEU A 22 3.59 5.09 -7.90
N ASP A 23 4.62 5.68 -7.29
CA ASP A 23 4.63 7.06 -6.79
C ASP A 23 5.67 7.88 -7.61
N PRO A 24 5.35 8.32 -8.85
CA PRO A 24 6.32 8.93 -9.75
C PRO A 24 6.72 10.34 -9.32
N ILE A 25 8.02 10.67 -9.47
CA ILE A 25 8.55 12.02 -9.37
C ILE A 25 9.01 12.43 -10.77
N LEU A 26 8.44 13.48 -11.35
CA LEU A 26 8.69 13.86 -12.74
C LEU A 26 10.17 14.06 -13.04
N GLU A 27 10.92 14.65 -12.12
CA GLU A 27 12.35 14.91 -12.24
C GLU A 27 13.19 13.62 -12.28
N ALA A 28 12.60 12.49 -11.86
CA ALA A 28 13.24 11.19 -11.88
C ALA A 28 12.72 10.27 -12.99
N ILE A 29 11.74 10.70 -13.77
CA ILE A 29 11.19 9.92 -14.89
C ILE A 29 11.86 10.34 -16.21
N PRO A 30 12.17 9.40 -17.13
CA PRO A 30 12.72 9.74 -18.44
C PRO A 30 11.80 10.69 -19.19
N ASN A 31 12.33 11.86 -19.59
CA ASN A 31 11.59 12.84 -20.37
C ASN A 31 11.88 12.63 -21.87
N LYS A 32 11.04 11.85 -22.55
CA LYS A 32 11.20 11.49 -23.96
C LYS A 32 10.37 12.36 -24.92
N THR A 33 9.21 12.84 -24.45
CA THR A 33 8.20 13.48 -25.32
C THR A 33 7.94 14.95 -24.96
N GLY A 34 8.36 15.40 -23.78
CA GLY A 34 7.99 16.68 -23.21
C GLY A 34 6.59 16.72 -22.59
N MET A 35 5.76 15.69 -22.80
CA MET A 35 4.41 15.60 -22.24
C MET A 35 4.39 14.70 -21.01
N VAL A 36 3.77 15.17 -19.93
CA VAL A 36 3.72 14.49 -18.63
C VAL A 36 3.12 13.09 -18.75
N LYS A 37 1.94 13.00 -19.35
CA LYS A 37 1.21 11.75 -19.52
C LYS A 37 2.03 10.72 -20.29
N ASP A 38 2.54 11.09 -21.46
CA ASP A 38 3.27 10.17 -22.33
C ASP A 38 4.54 9.65 -21.67
N ASN A 39 5.26 10.52 -20.95
CA ASN A 39 6.47 10.13 -20.23
C ASN A 39 6.16 9.14 -19.10
N LEU A 40 5.12 9.37 -18.30
CA LEU A 40 4.73 8.48 -17.21
C LEU A 40 4.25 7.13 -17.74
N VAL A 41 3.33 7.14 -18.70
CA VAL A 41 2.76 5.91 -19.27
C VAL A 41 3.83 5.09 -19.99
N SER A 42 4.69 5.72 -20.79
CA SER A 42 5.78 4.99 -21.48
C SER A 42 6.76 4.37 -20.50
N PHE A 43 7.16 5.12 -19.45
CA PHE A 43 8.07 4.61 -18.42
C PHE A 43 7.50 3.36 -17.72
N PHE A 44 6.26 3.42 -17.22
CA PHE A 44 5.66 2.28 -16.55
C PHE A 44 5.40 1.12 -17.53
N LYS A 45 5.03 1.41 -18.77
CA LYS A 45 4.88 0.36 -19.78
C LYS A 45 6.20 -0.37 -20.04
N GLU A 46 7.30 0.35 -20.26
CA GLU A 46 8.63 -0.26 -20.46
C GLU A 46 9.07 -1.08 -19.25
N LEU A 47 8.80 -0.57 -18.03
CA LEU A 47 9.10 -1.29 -16.81
C LEU A 47 8.27 -2.59 -16.70
N PHE A 48 6.97 -2.54 -17.00
CA PHE A 48 6.09 -3.71 -16.97
C PHE A 48 6.42 -4.72 -18.06
N ASP A 49 6.84 -4.28 -19.26
CA ASP A 49 7.36 -5.15 -20.31
C ASP A 49 8.57 -5.96 -19.80
N LYS A 50 9.53 -5.27 -19.16
CA LYS A 50 10.72 -5.93 -18.58
C LYS A 50 10.40 -6.85 -17.39
N MET A 51 9.49 -6.46 -16.53
CA MET A 51 9.00 -7.31 -15.43
C MET A 51 8.38 -8.60 -15.99
N LYS A 52 7.58 -8.49 -17.06
CA LYS A 52 6.95 -9.64 -17.71
C LYS A 52 7.97 -10.56 -18.38
N GLU A 53 8.95 -10.01 -19.10
CA GLU A 53 10.05 -10.78 -19.71
C GLU A 53 10.80 -11.64 -18.67
N LYS A 54 11.00 -11.09 -17.46
CA LYS A 54 11.70 -11.76 -16.36
C LYS A 54 10.78 -12.53 -15.39
N ASN A 55 9.48 -12.57 -15.67
CA ASN A 55 8.46 -13.18 -14.81
C ASN A 55 8.46 -12.62 -13.37
N LEU A 56 8.69 -11.32 -13.20
CA LEU A 56 8.69 -10.62 -11.92
C LEU A 56 7.30 -10.05 -11.63
N VAL A 57 6.58 -10.65 -10.70
CA VAL A 57 5.20 -10.27 -10.37
C VAL A 57 5.07 -10.00 -8.88
N PRO A 58 4.77 -8.76 -8.46
CA PRO A 58 4.49 -8.45 -7.05
C PRO A 58 3.08 -8.96 -6.67
N ALA A 59 2.85 -9.17 -5.38
CA ALA A 59 1.55 -9.60 -4.87
C ALA A 59 0.50 -8.46 -4.80
N ALA A 60 0.90 -7.21 -4.99
CA ALA A 60 0.00 -6.05 -5.14
C ALA A 60 0.70 -4.87 -5.81
N PHE A 61 -0.09 -3.96 -6.39
CA PHE A 61 0.34 -2.63 -6.79
C PHE A 61 -0.32 -1.56 -5.92
N LYS A 62 0.40 -0.45 -5.66
CA LYS A 62 -0.09 0.62 -4.81
C LYS A 62 0.27 2.00 -5.36
N PRO A 63 -0.52 2.57 -6.27
CA PRO A 63 -0.38 3.98 -6.63
C PRO A 63 -0.83 4.89 -5.48
N ASN A 64 -0.07 5.96 -5.23
CA ASN A 64 -0.49 7.03 -4.35
C ASN A 64 -1.12 8.15 -5.20
N ILE A 65 -2.42 8.37 -5.04
CA ILE A 65 -3.18 9.31 -5.85
C ILE A 65 -2.62 10.74 -5.79
N GLY A 66 -2.01 11.14 -4.67
CA GLY A 66 -1.44 12.47 -4.52
C GLY A 66 -0.32 12.80 -5.51
N TYR A 67 0.42 11.78 -5.97
CA TYR A 67 1.48 11.98 -6.98
C TYR A 67 0.93 12.24 -8.38
N TYR A 68 -0.27 11.79 -8.65
CA TYR A 68 -0.93 11.99 -9.95
C TYR A 68 -1.80 13.23 -9.93
N SER A 69 -2.66 13.40 -8.94
CA SER A 69 -3.53 14.59 -8.85
C SER A 69 -2.76 15.90 -8.71
N ALA A 70 -1.54 15.86 -8.16
CA ALA A 70 -0.66 17.03 -8.13
C ALA A 70 -0.14 17.46 -9.51
N LEU A 71 -0.26 16.62 -10.53
CA LEU A 71 0.11 16.91 -11.91
C LEU A 71 -1.05 17.46 -12.73
N ASP A 72 -2.28 17.37 -12.22
CA ASP A 72 -3.44 17.95 -12.85
C ASP A 72 -3.48 19.47 -12.64
N LYS A 73 -4.00 20.18 -13.65
CA LYS A 73 -4.31 21.61 -13.60
C LYS A 73 -5.78 21.82 -14.02
N PRO A 74 -6.74 21.47 -13.16
CA PRO A 74 -8.16 21.43 -13.54
C PRO A 74 -8.69 22.76 -14.07
N ARG A 75 -8.18 23.90 -13.57
CA ARG A 75 -8.57 25.23 -14.03
C ARG A 75 -8.08 25.54 -15.44
N GLU A 76 -7.04 24.83 -15.90
CA GLU A 76 -6.49 24.88 -17.26
C GLU A 76 -7.08 23.76 -18.13
N LYS A 77 -7.96 22.94 -17.60
CA LYS A 77 -8.54 21.74 -18.23
C LYS A 77 -7.47 20.69 -18.59
N ASP A 78 -6.39 20.66 -17.86
CA ASP A 78 -5.33 19.65 -17.95
C ASP A 78 -5.51 18.63 -16.83
N PHE A 79 -5.71 17.37 -17.20
CA PHE A 79 -5.89 16.21 -16.31
C PHE A 79 -4.82 15.14 -16.57
N SER A 80 -3.65 15.55 -17.04
CA SER A 80 -2.54 14.67 -17.44
C SER A 80 -2.13 13.68 -16.35
N GLY A 81 -2.21 14.08 -15.09
CA GLY A 81 -1.92 13.20 -13.95
C GLY A 81 -2.95 12.10 -13.76
N SER A 82 -4.23 12.46 -13.66
CA SER A 82 -5.34 11.51 -13.53
C SER A 82 -5.45 10.59 -14.74
N GLU A 83 -5.27 11.12 -15.96
CA GLU A 83 -5.24 10.31 -17.19
C GLU A 83 -4.07 9.32 -17.19
N SER A 84 -2.89 9.75 -16.71
CA SER A 84 -1.73 8.83 -16.57
C SER A 84 -2.04 7.68 -15.62
N LEU A 85 -2.64 7.98 -14.46
CA LEU A 85 -3.03 6.94 -13.50
C LEU A 85 -4.02 5.96 -14.12
N ALA A 86 -5.05 6.45 -14.81
CA ALA A 86 -6.05 5.60 -15.46
C ALA A 86 -5.42 4.66 -16.48
N GLU A 87 -4.49 5.14 -17.30
CA GLU A 87 -3.78 4.28 -18.28
C GLU A 87 -2.85 3.28 -17.60
N ILE A 88 -2.12 3.68 -16.54
CA ILE A 88 -1.26 2.79 -15.77
C ILE A 88 -2.07 1.68 -15.10
N LEU A 89 -3.25 1.99 -14.55
CA LEU A 89 -4.17 0.96 -14.00
C LEU A 89 -4.62 -0.03 -15.07
N SER A 90 -4.95 0.45 -16.27
CA SER A 90 -5.29 -0.41 -17.42
C SER A 90 -4.12 -1.29 -17.86
N LEU A 91 -2.89 -0.78 -17.80
CA LEU A 91 -1.69 -1.58 -18.05
C LEU A 91 -1.53 -2.67 -16.97
N ILE A 92 -1.78 -2.38 -15.69
CA ILE A 92 -1.73 -3.38 -14.62
C ILE A 92 -2.74 -4.51 -14.87
N GLU A 93 -3.99 -4.19 -15.18
CA GLU A 93 -5.00 -5.19 -15.53
C GLU A 93 -4.56 -6.10 -16.68
N LYS A 94 -3.95 -5.50 -17.71
CA LYS A 94 -3.49 -6.21 -18.90
C LYS A 94 -2.26 -7.11 -18.64
N TYR A 95 -1.27 -6.60 -17.92
CA TYR A 95 0.03 -7.26 -17.71
C TYR A 95 0.01 -8.23 -16.53
N PHE A 96 -0.75 -7.91 -15.48
CA PHE A 96 -0.76 -8.61 -14.19
C PHE A 96 -2.19 -8.96 -13.72
N PRO A 97 -2.97 -9.69 -14.54
CA PRO A 97 -4.38 -9.97 -14.22
C PRO A 97 -4.50 -10.71 -12.89
N GLY A 98 -5.44 -10.26 -12.05
CA GLY A 98 -5.72 -10.84 -10.74
C GLY A 98 -4.72 -10.44 -9.64
N ILE A 99 -3.87 -9.44 -9.89
CA ILE A 99 -3.04 -8.81 -8.86
C ILE A 99 -3.77 -7.57 -8.33
N PRO A 100 -4.05 -7.49 -7.00
CA PRO A 100 -4.81 -6.39 -6.42
C PRO A 100 -4.13 -5.03 -6.55
N VAL A 101 -4.96 -4.01 -6.72
CA VAL A 101 -4.56 -2.59 -6.69
C VAL A 101 -5.06 -1.95 -5.40
N ILE A 102 -4.15 -1.35 -4.64
CA ILE A 102 -4.43 -0.60 -3.42
C ILE A 102 -4.27 0.89 -3.73
N LEU A 103 -5.36 1.66 -3.73
CA LEU A 103 -5.30 3.11 -3.92
C LEU A 103 -4.86 3.77 -2.62
N ASP A 104 -3.64 4.31 -2.61
CA ASP A 104 -3.10 5.01 -1.44
C ASP A 104 -3.56 6.48 -1.44
N SER A 105 -4.67 6.76 -0.76
CA SER A 105 -5.31 8.09 -0.72
C SER A 105 -5.38 8.68 0.69
N LYS A 106 -5.28 7.86 1.73
CA LYS A 106 -5.33 8.26 3.16
C LYS A 106 -6.49 9.21 3.46
N ARG A 107 -7.67 8.92 2.86
CA ARG A 107 -8.86 9.74 3.07
C ARG A 107 -9.27 9.73 4.54
N GLY A 108 -9.80 10.86 5.00
CA GLY A 108 -10.30 11.02 6.36
C GLY A 108 -11.31 12.16 6.37
N ASP A 109 -12.59 11.82 6.33
CA ASP A 109 -13.74 12.71 6.39
C ASP A 109 -14.89 11.95 7.05
N ILE A 110 -16.07 12.55 7.16
CA ILE A 110 -17.21 11.97 7.86
C ILE A 110 -18.41 11.75 6.94
N ALA A 111 -19.25 10.78 7.32
CA ALA A 111 -20.57 10.56 6.75
C ALA A 111 -20.59 10.60 5.19
N ARG A 112 -21.34 11.53 4.59
CA ARG A 112 -21.51 11.64 3.15
C ARG A 112 -20.22 11.92 2.39
N SER A 113 -19.32 12.75 2.94
CA SER A 113 -18.02 13.04 2.33
C SER A 113 -17.16 11.79 2.28
N SER A 114 -17.14 11.01 3.35
CA SER A 114 -16.41 9.75 3.42
C SER A 114 -16.96 8.73 2.41
N LEU A 115 -18.29 8.66 2.26
CA LEU A 115 -18.92 7.82 1.23
C LEU A 115 -18.54 8.27 -0.19
N ASN A 116 -18.46 9.58 -0.45
CA ASN A 116 -18.00 10.07 -1.76
C ASN A 116 -16.55 9.64 -2.07
N TYR A 117 -15.68 9.62 -1.07
CA TYR A 117 -14.30 9.08 -1.23
C TYR A 117 -14.27 7.55 -1.40
N ALA A 118 -15.23 6.82 -0.82
CA ALA A 118 -15.36 5.39 -1.09
C ALA A 118 -15.81 5.15 -2.55
N ILE A 119 -16.77 5.94 -3.04
CA ILE A 119 -17.20 5.93 -4.46
C ILE A 119 -16.02 6.28 -5.39
N GLU A 120 -15.25 7.32 -5.06
CA GLU A 120 -14.03 7.68 -5.80
C GLU A 120 -13.08 6.48 -5.93
N ALA A 121 -12.74 5.83 -4.81
CA ALA A 121 -11.79 4.74 -4.80
C ALA A 121 -12.31 3.48 -5.52
N PHE A 122 -13.54 3.05 -5.21
CA PHE A 122 -14.03 1.75 -5.64
C PHE A 122 -14.86 1.78 -6.93
N ASP A 123 -15.64 2.84 -7.14
CA ASP A 123 -16.50 2.93 -8.32
C ASP A 123 -15.82 3.68 -9.47
N CYS A 124 -15.03 4.74 -9.20
CA CYS A 124 -14.35 5.51 -10.23
C CYS A 124 -12.98 4.90 -10.58
N TRP A 125 -12.09 4.73 -9.59
CA TRP A 125 -10.75 4.17 -9.83
C TRP A 125 -10.74 2.65 -9.92
N LYS A 126 -11.84 1.95 -9.59
CA LYS A 126 -11.95 0.48 -9.59
C LYS A 126 -10.90 -0.22 -8.71
N ALA A 127 -10.41 0.45 -7.67
CA ALA A 127 -9.44 -0.14 -6.76
C ALA A 127 -10.03 -1.34 -6.00
N ASP A 128 -9.17 -2.29 -5.62
CA ASP A 128 -9.54 -3.42 -4.77
C ASP A 128 -9.49 -3.07 -3.30
N ALA A 129 -8.62 -2.12 -2.93
CA ALA A 129 -8.50 -1.58 -1.59
C ALA A 129 -8.08 -0.12 -1.58
N VAL A 130 -8.26 0.54 -0.43
CA VAL A 130 -7.93 1.95 -0.21
C VAL A 130 -7.28 2.14 1.16
N THR A 131 -6.47 3.20 1.32
CA THR A 131 -5.97 3.62 2.65
C THR A 131 -6.84 4.74 3.21
N VAL A 132 -7.18 4.65 4.52
CA VAL A 132 -8.05 5.60 5.22
C VAL A 132 -7.47 6.02 6.58
N SER A 133 -7.77 7.26 6.99
CA SER A 133 -7.38 7.79 8.30
C SER A 133 -8.48 7.54 9.33
N PRO A 134 -8.16 7.00 10.53
CA PRO A 134 -9.14 6.76 11.58
C PRO A 134 -9.40 7.97 12.48
N TYR A 135 -8.71 9.08 12.28
CA TYR A 135 -8.67 10.19 13.23
C TYR A 135 -10.05 10.75 13.60
N MET A 136 -11.01 10.72 12.65
CA MET A 136 -12.39 11.15 12.90
C MET A 136 -13.32 10.00 13.35
N GLY A 137 -12.77 8.86 13.76
CA GLY A 137 -13.54 7.75 14.32
C GLY A 137 -14.25 6.86 13.29
N SER A 138 -15.35 6.22 13.74
CA SER A 138 -16.11 5.27 12.90
C SER A 138 -16.69 5.90 11.64
N ASP A 139 -17.08 7.17 11.70
CA ASP A 139 -17.69 7.88 10.58
C ASP A 139 -16.78 8.02 9.38
N SER A 140 -15.46 8.02 9.61
CA SER A 140 -14.45 8.05 8.54
C SER A 140 -14.12 6.66 7.98
N ILE A 141 -14.45 5.59 8.69
CA ILE A 141 -14.06 4.21 8.35
C ILE A 141 -15.23 3.43 7.73
N LEU A 142 -16.40 3.44 8.38
CA LEU A 142 -17.53 2.58 8.02
C LEU A 142 -17.97 2.72 6.54
N PRO A 143 -17.98 3.91 5.91
CA PRO A 143 -18.34 4.03 4.51
C PRO A 143 -17.45 3.22 3.54
N PHE A 144 -16.25 2.84 3.94
CA PHE A 144 -15.31 2.06 3.11
C PHE A 144 -15.39 0.54 3.33
N ILE A 145 -15.98 0.08 4.44
CA ILE A 145 -15.92 -1.33 4.84
C ILE A 145 -17.28 -2.00 5.00
N SER A 146 -18.39 -1.23 4.92
CA SER A 146 -19.75 -1.74 5.16
C SER A 146 -20.59 -1.84 3.88
N GLU A 147 -21.69 -2.60 3.96
CA GLU A 147 -22.72 -2.71 2.92
C GLU A 147 -22.18 -2.92 1.49
N LYS A 148 -22.20 -1.87 0.67
CA LYS A 148 -21.86 -1.90 -0.74
C LYS A 148 -20.42 -2.39 -1.01
N TYR A 149 -19.50 -2.24 -0.07
CA TYR A 149 -18.08 -2.48 -0.25
C TYR A 149 -17.51 -3.62 0.60
N LEU A 150 -18.36 -4.57 1.01
CA LEU A 150 -17.95 -5.75 1.80
C LEU A 150 -16.94 -6.67 1.09
N ASP A 151 -16.88 -6.61 -0.24
CA ASP A 151 -15.91 -7.34 -1.05
C ASP A 151 -14.58 -6.60 -1.27
N LYS A 152 -14.49 -5.34 -0.79
CA LYS A 152 -13.33 -4.46 -0.91
C LYS A 152 -12.45 -4.47 0.34
N GLY A 153 -11.26 -3.89 0.20
CA GLY A 153 -10.32 -3.71 1.31
C GLY A 153 -10.19 -2.25 1.76
N ALA A 154 -10.01 -2.04 3.06
CA ALA A 154 -9.65 -0.74 3.61
C ALA A 154 -8.52 -0.87 4.62
N TYR A 155 -7.37 -0.28 4.32
CA TYR A 155 -6.23 -0.22 5.21
C TYR A 155 -6.27 1.05 6.06
N ILE A 156 -6.58 0.89 7.33
CA ILE A 156 -6.68 1.99 8.29
C ILE A 156 -5.28 2.33 8.80
N LEU A 157 -4.94 3.64 8.82
CA LEU A 157 -3.66 4.11 9.39
C LEU A 157 -3.59 3.75 10.87
N ASN A 158 -2.62 2.92 11.24
CA ASN A 158 -2.38 2.55 12.63
C ASN A 158 -1.10 3.17 13.19
N ARG A 159 0.06 2.70 12.75
CA ARG A 159 1.37 3.25 13.12
C ARG A 159 2.17 3.52 11.85
N THR A 160 2.33 4.79 11.51
CA THR A 160 2.96 5.19 10.26
C THR A 160 4.50 5.25 10.37
N SER A 161 5.20 5.19 9.23
CA SER A 161 6.66 5.07 9.19
C SER A 161 7.44 6.38 9.36
N ASN A 162 6.75 7.53 9.28
CA ASN A 162 7.37 8.85 9.37
C ASN A 162 7.75 9.23 10.81
N PRO A 163 8.79 10.06 11.01
CA PRO A 163 9.21 10.50 12.36
C PRO A 163 8.11 11.20 13.16
N GLY A 164 7.30 12.06 12.51
CA GLY A 164 6.19 12.79 13.15
C GLY A 164 5.03 11.90 13.63
N ALA A 165 5.06 10.59 13.36
CA ALA A 165 4.09 9.66 13.93
C ALA A 165 4.11 9.67 15.47
N ARG A 166 5.27 9.98 16.08
CA ARG A 166 5.42 10.07 17.54
C ARG A 166 4.64 11.22 18.17
N ASP A 167 4.30 12.25 17.41
CA ASP A 167 3.59 13.43 17.94
C ASP A 167 2.20 13.06 18.46
N PHE A 168 1.56 12.06 17.85
CA PHE A 168 0.22 11.60 18.22
C PHE A 168 0.16 10.11 18.53
N GLN A 169 0.73 9.27 17.69
CA GLN A 169 0.51 7.82 17.74
C GLN A 169 1.16 7.16 18.96
N ASN A 170 2.21 7.76 19.54
CA ASN A 170 2.85 7.29 20.76
C ASN A 170 2.36 8.01 22.03
N LEU A 171 1.32 8.85 21.94
CA LEU A 171 0.71 9.44 23.14
C LEU A 171 0.09 8.35 24.00
N LYS A 172 0.26 8.47 25.31
CA LYS A 172 -0.37 7.60 26.30
C LYS A 172 -1.85 7.96 26.42
N THR A 173 -2.72 6.95 26.44
CA THR A 173 -4.17 7.14 26.36
C THR A 173 -4.88 7.17 27.71
N ASP A 174 -4.23 6.68 28.77
CA ASP A 174 -4.80 6.60 30.11
C ASP A 174 -3.69 6.68 31.16
N SER A 175 -3.53 7.86 31.81
CA SER A 175 -2.52 8.10 32.84
C SER A 175 -2.77 7.30 34.12
N ASP A 176 -4.02 6.92 34.39
CA ASP A 176 -4.44 6.24 35.61
C ASP A 176 -4.36 4.72 35.50
N ASN A 177 -4.20 4.22 34.28
CA ASN A 177 -4.06 2.80 34.02
C ASN A 177 -2.59 2.36 34.13
N LYS A 178 -2.30 1.33 34.93
CA LYS A 178 -0.94 0.78 35.07
C LYS A 178 -0.31 0.36 33.73
N ASN A 179 -1.12 -0.04 32.75
CA ASN A 179 -0.66 -0.43 31.42
C ASN A 179 -0.50 0.75 30.48
N ASN A 180 -1.16 1.87 30.75
CA ASN A 180 -1.11 3.14 30.01
C ASN A 180 -0.68 2.98 28.51
N PRO A 181 -1.50 2.32 27.68
CA PRO A 181 -1.12 1.97 26.31
C PRO A 181 -0.99 3.23 25.45
N GLU A 182 -0.14 3.13 24.44
CA GLU A 182 -0.03 4.18 23.42
C GLU A 182 -1.22 4.15 22.47
N LEU A 183 -1.56 5.31 21.89
CA LEU A 183 -2.71 5.48 21.01
C LEU A 183 -2.71 4.47 19.86
N TYR A 184 -1.56 4.15 19.27
CA TYR A 184 -1.49 3.16 18.17
C TYR A 184 -1.94 1.77 18.61
N ILE A 185 -1.80 1.41 19.89
CA ILE A 185 -2.27 0.12 20.44
C ILE A 185 -3.81 0.12 20.51
N GLU A 186 -4.41 1.20 20.95
CA GLU A 186 -5.89 1.33 20.98
C GLU A 186 -6.47 1.34 19.57
N VAL A 187 -5.81 2.02 18.62
CA VAL A 187 -6.17 1.96 17.19
C VAL A 187 -6.05 0.53 16.67
N ALA A 188 -4.98 -0.22 17.01
CA ALA A 188 -4.83 -1.60 16.60
C ALA A 188 -5.97 -2.50 17.10
N LYS A 189 -6.36 -2.37 18.37
CA LYS A 189 -7.50 -3.08 18.95
C LYS A 189 -8.82 -2.75 18.23
N LYS A 190 -9.02 -1.48 17.88
CA LYS A 190 -10.22 -1.04 17.16
C LYS A 190 -10.26 -1.59 15.74
N ILE A 191 -9.14 -1.61 15.02
CA ILE A 191 -9.03 -2.23 13.71
C ILE A 191 -9.31 -3.73 13.79
N ALA A 192 -8.74 -4.42 14.77
CA ALA A 192 -9.01 -5.84 15.02
C ALA A 192 -10.49 -6.12 15.30
N PHE A 193 -11.17 -5.22 16.01
CA PHE A 193 -12.62 -5.29 16.23
C PHE A 193 -13.39 -5.17 14.91
N TYR A 194 -13.09 -4.18 14.05
CA TYR A 194 -13.74 -4.04 12.74
C TYR A 194 -13.46 -5.23 11.81
N ALA A 195 -12.25 -5.77 11.83
CA ALA A 195 -11.88 -6.88 10.96
C ALA A 195 -12.66 -8.18 11.24
N LYS A 196 -13.23 -8.34 12.45
CA LYS A 196 -14.09 -9.49 12.78
C LYS A 196 -15.43 -9.42 12.05
N GLU A 197 -15.97 -8.23 11.88
CA GLU A 197 -17.26 -8.02 11.23
C GLU A 197 -17.09 -7.76 9.72
N PHE A 198 -16.01 -7.08 9.35
CA PHE A 198 -15.68 -6.69 7.97
C PHE A 198 -14.29 -7.22 7.59
N PRO A 199 -14.17 -8.46 7.09
CA PRO A 199 -12.87 -9.14 6.89
C PRO A 199 -11.87 -8.41 5.97
N GLY A 200 -12.34 -7.54 5.03
CA GLY A 200 -11.50 -6.68 4.20
C GLY A 200 -10.79 -5.55 4.94
N THR A 201 -11.10 -5.36 6.24
CA THR A 201 -10.46 -4.34 7.08
C THR A 201 -9.03 -4.73 7.41
N GLY A 202 -8.09 -3.86 7.10
CA GLY A 202 -6.67 -4.04 7.38
C GLY A 202 -6.04 -2.81 8.02
N ALA A 203 -4.73 -2.85 8.24
CA ALA A 203 -3.97 -1.77 8.86
C ALA A 203 -2.75 -1.34 8.04
N VAL A 204 -2.43 -0.05 8.08
CA VAL A 204 -1.11 0.46 7.67
C VAL A 204 -0.19 0.46 8.88
N VAL A 205 0.91 -0.31 8.81
CA VAL A 205 1.91 -0.42 9.88
C VAL A 205 3.31 -0.20 9.30
N GLY A 206 4.01 0.84 9.75
CA GLY A 206 5.31 1.23 9.20
C GLY A 206 6.43 0.24 9.52
N ALA A 207 7.32 0.02 8.55
CA ALA A 207 8.51 -0.83 8.67
C ALA A 207 9.67 -0.21 9.47
N THR A 208 9.54 1.03 9.95
CA THR A 208 10.63 1.76 10.62
C THR A 208 10.62 1.61 12.15
N GLY A 209 9.52 1.13 12.73
CA GLY A 209 9.36 0.85 14.16
C GLY A 209 9.19 -0.64 14.41
N MET A 210 10.29 -1.37 14.59
CA MET A 210 10.25 -2.84 14.73
C MET A 210 9.53 -3.30 16.00
N GLU A 211 9.66 -2.59 17.11
CA GLU A 211 8.96 -2.93 18.35
C GLU A 211 7.44 -2.69 18.20
N GLU A 212 7.04 -1.56 17.62
CA GLU A 212 5.64 -1.27 17.33
C GLU A 212 5.06 -2.30 16.34
N LEU A 213 5.81 -2.67 15.29
CA LEU A 213 5.41 -3.71 14.35
C LEU A 213 5.19 -5.04 15.04
N LYS A 214 6.11 -5.44 15.94
CA LYS A 214 6.00 -6.68 16.71
C LYS A 214 4.77 -6.70 17.62
N ILE A 215 4.50 -5.60 18.34
CA ILE A 215 3.31 -5.48 19.20
C ILE A 215 2.03 -5.57 18.37
N ILE A 216 1.94 -4.78 17.29
CA ILE A 216 0.76 -4.71 16.44
C ILE A 216 0.51 -6.04 15.74
N SER A 217 1.55 -6.66 15.18
CA SER A 217 1.42 -7.96 14.51
C SER A 217 0.96 -9.07 15.46
N GLY A 218 1.39 -9.03 16.73
CA GLY A 218 0.90 -9.94 17.78
C GLY A 218 -0.60 -9.75 18.04
N ILE A 219 -1.08 -8.51 18.14
CA ILE A 219 -2.51 -8.19 18.30
C ILE A 219 -3.31 -8.73 17.12
N TYR A 220 -2.83 -8.53 15.89
CA TYR A 220 -3.55 -8.94 14.68
C TYR A 220 -3.52 -10.45 14.43
N ALA A 221 -2.43 -11.13 14.79
CA ALA A 221 -2.38 -12.59 14.75
C ALA A 221 -3.41 -13.22 15.70
N GLN A 222 -3.52 -12.70 16.92
CA GLN A 222 -4.52 -13.16 17.91
C GLN A 222 -5.97 -12.85 17.49
N ALA A 223 -6.18 -11.78 16.73
CA ALA A 223 -7.52 -11.37 16.27
C ALA A 223 -8.02 -12.14 15.04
N GLY A 224 -7.26 -13.10 14.49
CA GLY A 224 -7.65 -13.89 13.33
C GLY A 224 -7.00 -13.43 12.01
N ASN A 225 -5.78 -12.86 12.10
CA ASN A 225 -4.98 -12.44 10.95
C ASN A 225 -5.56 -11.25 10.15
N VAL A 226 -5.52 -10.08 10.75
CA VAL A 226 -5.88 -8.80 10.09
C VAL A 226 -4.89 -8.48 8.97
N PRO A 227 -5.34 -8.10 7.76
CA PRO A 227 -4.44 -7.69 6.68
C PRO A 227 -3.55 -6.51 7.07
N MET A 228 -2.28 -6.53 6.65
CA MET A 228 -1.36 -5.41 6.89
C MET A 228 -0.71 -4.92 5.61
N LEU A 229 -0.74 -3.61 5.41
CA LEU A 229 0.08 -2.89 4.43
C LEU A 229 1.26 -2.26 5.18
N ILE A 230 2.48 -2.63 4.80
CA ILE A 230 3.69 -2.26 5.54
C ILE A 230 4.59 -1.37 4.65
N PRO A 231 4.41 -0.04 4.69
CA PRO A 231 5.28 0.92 3.99
C PRO A 231 6.57 1.19 4.77
N GLY A 232 7.54 1.80 4.07
CA GLY A 232 8.80 2.26 4.68
C GLY A 232 9.98 1.33 4.43
N VAL A 233 9.82 0.31 3.60
CA VAL A 233 10.92 -0.55 3.16
C VAL A 233 11.70 0.11 2.03
N GLY A 234 13.01 0.04 2.09
CA GLY A 234 13.95 0.61 1.13
C GLY A 234 14.31 2.07 1.44
N SER A 235 13.75 3.04 0.75
CA SER A 235 14.16 4.46 0.84
C SER A 235 14.01 5.10 2.22
N GLN A 236 13.15 4.56 3.09
CA GLN A 236 12.94 5.03 4.47
C GLN A 236 13.75 4.23 5.52
N GLY A 237 14.58 3.28 5.09
CA GLY A 237 15.49 2.54 5.94
C GLY A 237 14.96 1.22 6.51
N GLY A 238 13.70 0.85 6.25
CA GLY A 238 13.17 -0.47 6.61
C GLY A 238 13.80 -1.58 5.76
N ASP A 239 14.12 -2.71 6.39
CA ASP A 239 14.62 -3.91 5.71
C ASP A 239 13.51 -4.96 5.59
N ALA A 240 13.27 -5.45 4.36
CA ALA A 240 12.19 -6.39 4.08
C ALA A 240 12.37 -7.74 4.80
N LYS A 241 13.61 -8.24 4.90
CA LYS A 241 13.90 -9.51 5.58
C LYS A 241 13.60 -9.44 7.07
N THR A 242 14.05 -8.37 7.73
CA THR A 242 13.78 -8.12 9.15
C THR A 242 12.28 -8.00 9.41
N VAL A 243 11.55 -7.29 8.54
CA VAL A 243 10.07 -7.22 8.61
C VAL A 243 9.44 -8.60 8.51
N MET A 244 9.87 -9.42 7.53
CA MET A 244 9.38 -10.79 7.36
C MET A 244 9.65 -11.67 8.57
N GLU A 245 10.81 -11.55 9.21
CA GLU A 245 11.14 -12.30 10.44
C GLU A 245 10.22 -11.92 11.60
N VAL A 246 9.97 -10.64 11.83
CA VAL A 246 9.04 -10.16 12.86
C VAL A 246 7.64 -10.72 12.63
N LEU A 247 7.13 -10.67 11.40
CA LEU A 247 5.80 -11.16 11.05
C LEU A 247 5.66 -12.68 11.23
N LYS A 248 6.66 -13.45 10.79
CA LYS A 248 6.71 -14.90 11.00
C LYS A 248 6.69 -15.25 12.49
N ASN A 249 7.53 -14.59 13.28
CA ASN A 249 7.63 -14.81 14.72
C ASN A 249 6.36 -14.41 15.48
N SER A 250 5.58 -13.47 14.96
CA SER A 250 4.29 -13.06 15.52
C SER A 250 3.13 -13.98 15.14
N GLY A 251 3.34 -14.96 14.27
CA GLY A 251 2.29 -15.89 13.83
C GLY A 251 1.31 -15.28 12.81
N CYS A 252 1.68 -14.19 12.14
CA CYS A 252 0.84 -13.56 11.12
C CYS A 252 0.72 -14.41 9.86
N GLY A 253 -0.48 -14.48 9.29
CA GLY A 253 -0.73 -15.08 7.98
C GLY A 253 -0.12 -14.25 6.86
N LEU A 254 1.06 -14.63 6.37
CA LEU A 254 1.84 -13.85 5.40
C LEU A 254 1.11 -13.60 4.08
N ALA A 255 0.16 -14.44 3.71
CA ALA A 255 -0.67 -14.26 2.52
C ALA A 255 -1.54 -12.98 2.58
N LEU A 256 -1.81 -12.45 3.78
CA LEU A 256 -2.56 -11.22 4.00
C LEU A 256 -1.68 -9.97 4.13
N ILE A 257 -0.38 -10.12 4.07
CA ILE A 257 0.58 -9.02 4.23
C ILE A 257 0.96 -8.45 2.87
N ARG A 258 1.20 -7.13 2.83
CA ARG A 258 1.74 -6.42 1.67
C ARG A 258 2.86 -5.49 2.11
N ILE A 259 4.11 -5.89 1.86
CA ILE A 259 5.31 -5.10 2.17
C ILE A 259 5.59 -4.15 1.01
N ASN A 260 5.43 -2.85 1.26
CA ASN A 260 5.47 -1.83 0.21
C ASN A 260 6.83 -1.14 0.10
N SER A 261 7.33 -1.08 -1.13
CA SER A 261 8.41 -0.20 -1.55
C SER A 261 8.00 0.56 -2.82
N SER A 262 8.38 1.83 -2.96
CA SER A 262 8.02 2.71 -4.09
C SER A 262 9.25 3.21 -4.82
N SER A 263 9.82 4.34 -4.40
CA SER A 263 10.90 5.04 -5.09
C SER A 263 12.16 4.19 -5.27
N ALA A 264 12.46 3.30 -4.34
CA ALA A 264 13.57 2.37 -4.49
C ALA A 264 13.39 1.40 -5.67
N LEU A 265 12.17 1.17 -6.14
CA LEU A 265 11.85 0.27 -7.25
C LEU A 265 11.75 1.01 -8.58
N THR A 266 11.20 2.24 -8.57
CA THR A 266 10.83 2.96 -9.80
C THR A 266 11.81 4.08 -10.16
N HIS A 267 12.56 4.62 -9.19
CA HIS A 267 13.56 5.67 -9.43
C HIS A 267 14.61 5.72 -8.31
N PRO A 268 15.43 4.65 -8.15
CA PRO A 268 16.44 4.59 -7.09
C PRO A 268 17.51 5.70 -7.18
N TRP A 269 17.67 6.33 -8.31
CA TRP A 269 18.53 7.49 -8.53
C TRP A 269 17.96 8.81 -7.98
N LYS A 270 16.70 8.83 -7.55
CA LYS A 270 15.95 9.91 -6.88
C LYS A 270 15.62 11.13 -7.73
N LYS A 271 16.52 11.63 -8.58
CA LYS A 271 16.33 12.80 -9.45
C LYS A 271 17.25 12.75 -10.66
N ALA A 272 17.05 13.69 -11.61
CA ALA A 272 17.89 13.83 -12.79
C ALA A 272 19.39 13.99 -12.43
N PRO A 273 20.31 13.58 -13.32
CA PRO A 273 20.04 12.90 -14.58
C PRO A 273 19.57 11.47 -14.39
N VAL A 274 18.64 11.04 -15.24
CA VAL A 274 18.19 9.64 -15.29
C VAL A 274 19.32 8.80 -15.90
N PRO A 275 19.77 7.71 -15.24
CA PRO A 275 20.85 6.88 -15.77
C PRO A 275 20.41 6.11 -17.03
N GLU A 276 21.31 5.83 -17.94
CA GLU A 276 21.00 5.09 -19.18
C GLU A 276 20.46 3.68 -18.90
N ASN A 277 20.95 3.03 -17.86
CA ASN A 277 20.53 1.69 -17.43
C ASN A 277 19.37 1.70 -16.40
N TYR A 278 18.53 2.75 -16.40
CA TYR A 278 17.48 2.94 -15.40
C TYR A 278 16.53 1.76 -15.26
N LEU A 279 16.15 1.10 -16.36
CA LEU A 279 15.28 -0.09 -16.29
C LEU A 279 15.96 -1.25 -15.59
N GLU A 280 17.25 -1.48 -15.83
CA GLU A 280 18.00 -2.54 -15.17
C GLU A 280 18.09 -2.30 -13.66
N LEU A 281 18.33 -1.06 -13.23
CA LEU A 281 18.35 -0.68 -11.82
C LEU A 281 16.99 -0.93 -11.16
N CYS A 282 15.88 -0.57 -11.82
CA CYS A 282 14.54 -0.85 -11.33
C CYS A 282 14.29 -2.35 -11.19
N ILE A 283 14.61 -3.12 -12.23
CA ILE A 283 14.39 -4.57 -12.28
C ILE A 283 15.18 -5.28 -11.19
N ASN A 284 16.44 -4.95 -10.98
CA ASN A 284 17.28 -5.55 -9.93
C ASN A 284 16.70 -5.31 -8.52
N ASN A 285 16.18 -4.10 -8.27
CA ASN A 285 15.55 -3.77 -6.99
C ASN A 285 14.19 -4.45 -6.82
N ILE A 286 13.40 -4.58 -7.90
CA ILE A 286 12.14 -5.33 -7.87
C ILE A 286 12.42 -6.79 -7.56
N GLU A 287 13.32 -7.44 -8.28
CA GLU A 287 13.71 -8.84 -8.06
C GLU A 287 14.19 -9.06 -6.62
N LYS A 288 15.02 -8.15 -6.10
CA LYS A 288 15.45 -8.19 -4.70
C LYS A 288 14.28 -8.13 -3.74
N LEU A 289 13.32 -7.22 -3.92
CA LEU A 289 12.15 -7.12 -3.04
C LEU A 289 11.31 -8.39 -3.09
N LEU A 290 11.05 -8.95 -4.29
CA LEU A 290 10.27 -10.18 -4.44
C LEU A 290 10.94 -11.34 -3.68
N ASN A 291 12.26 -11.49 -3.80
CA ASN A 291 13.03 -12.51 -3.10
C ASN A 291 13.03 -12.29 -1.58
N ASP A 292 13.23 -11.06 -1.11
CA ASP A 292 13.25 -10.73 0.32
C ASP A 292 11.89 -10.90 0.99
N THR A 293 10.79 -10.88 0.22
CA THR A 293 9.40 -11.04 0.70
C THR A 293 8.78 -12.38 0.29
N ALA A 294 9.59 -13.34 -0.16
CA ALA A 294 9.11 -14.66 -0.58
C ALA A 294 8.41 -15.42 0.56
N ILE A 295 7.30 -16.06 0.22
CA ILE A 295 6.48 -16.89 1.12
C ILE A 295 6.79 -18.36 0.82
N ASN A 296 7.99 -18.83 1.14
CA ASN A 296 8.37 -20.23 0.91
C ASN A 296 7.52 -21.14 1.80
N SER A 297 6.70 -21.99 1.17
CA SER A 297 6.01 -23.18 1.75
C SER A 297 5.42 -23.02 3.16
N ILE A 298 4.71 -21.95 3.42
CA ILE A 298 3.86 -21.86 4.62
C ILE A 298 2.48 -22.38 4.22
N SER A 299 1.99 -23.39 4.96
CA SER A 299 0.63 -23.90 4.84
C SER A 299 -0.38 -22.75 4.79
N PHE A 300 -1.10 -22.68 3.68
CA PHE A 300 -2.19 -21.74 3.42
C PHE A 300 -3.45 -22.17 4.16
#